data_aae01f758fcf7856df358531c09348fb
#
_entry.id   aae01f758fcf7856df358531c09348fb
#
_cell.length_a   1.000
_cell.length_b   1.000
_cell.length_c   1.000
_cell.angle_alpha   90.00
_cell.angle_beta   90.00
_cell.angle_gamma   90.00
#
_symmetry.space_group_name_H-M   'P 1'
#
loop_
_entity.id
_entity.type
_entity.pdbx_description
1 polymer ?
#
loop_
_entity_poly.entity_id
_entity_poly.type
_entity_poly.pdbx_seq_one_letter_code
_entity_poly.pdbx_strand_id
1 'polypeptide(L)'
;MGKAFINDTTITNMANAIRSKFGLTGQLKLSDMLTALQGVKKPGSYVWSKSTYELVSDVKTWAQSNVTSGTFYSVYYANGVWVAGSSDGLYYSTDGKTWFHSNITSGVFVPVYYGDGIWVAASGNYNNNGIYYSTDGITWT
;
A
#
# COMPACT_ATOMS: atom_id res chain seq x y z
N MET A 1 -22.58 25.22 13.66
CA MET A 1 -22.23 24.77 12.29
C MET A 1 -22.41 25.96 11.33
N GLY A 2 -21.32 26.48 10.79
CA GLY A 2 -21.36 27.56 9.79
C GLY A 2 -21.95 27.04 8.48
N LYS A 3 -22.92 27.75 7.93
CA LYS A 3 -23.42 27.49 6.57
C LYS A 3 -22.33 27.95 5.59
N ALA A 4 -21.78 27.03 4.83
CA ALA A 4 -20.89 27.38 3.71
C ALA A 4 -21.77 27.95 2.57
N PHE A 5 -21.54 29.17 2.15
CA PHE A 5 -22.17 29.76 0.98
C PHE A 5 -21.36 29.35 -0.25
N ILE A 6 -21.97 28.61 -1.15
CA ILE A 6 -21.40 28.31 -2.46
C ILE A 6 -21.81 29.46 -3.39
N ASN A 7 -20.84 30.11 -4.02
CA ASN A 7 -21.09 31.22 -4.95
C ASN A 7 -21.49 30.71 -6.33
N ASP A 8 -22.11 31.58 -7.14
CA ASP A 8 -22.60 31.26 -8.47
C ASP A 8 -21.49 30.74 -9.41
N THR A 9 -20.27 31.24 -9.25
CA THR A 9 -19.11 30.80 -10.04
C THR A 9 -18.77 29.34 -9.74
N THR A 10 -18.81 28.95 -8.46
CA THR A 10 -18.57 27.58 -8.06
C THR A 10 -19.61 26.63 -8.62
N ILE A 11 -20.90 27.01 -8.56
CA ILE A 11 -22.01 26.23 -9.13
C ILE A 11 -21.86 26.09 -10.64
N THR A 12 -21.50 27.17 -11.32
CA THR A 12 -21.27 27.16 -12.78
C THR A 12 -20.11 26.25 -13.16
N ASN A 13 -19.01 26.30 -12.44
CA ASN A 13 -17.85 25.43 -12.68
C ASN A 13 -18.17 23.96 -12.43
N MET A 14 -18.91 23.64 -11.39
CA MET A 14 -19.39 22.28 -11.13
C MET A 14 -20.31 21.78 -12.26
N ALA A 15 -21.25 22.61 -12.70
CA ALA A 15 -22.14 22.27 -13.81
C ALA A 15 -21.38 22.01 -15.10
N ASN A 16 -20.37 22.81 -15.42
CA ASN A 16 -19.52 22.63 -16.59
C ASN A 16 -18.71 21.33 -16.52
N ALA A 17 -18.14 21.02 -15.37
CA ALA A 17 -17.40 19.78 -15.15
C ALA A 17 -18.30 18.55 -15.31
N ILE A 18 -19.53 18.58 -14.79
CA ILE A 18 -20.50 17.51 -14.93
C ILE A 18 -20.93 17.34 -16.39
N ARG A 19 -21.22 18.43 -17.11
CA ARG A 19 -21.54 18.36 -18.55
C ARG A 19 -20.43 17.69 -19.34
N SER A 20 -19.20 18.13 -19.14
CA SER A 20 -18.04 17.59 -19.83
C SER A 20 -17.86 16.09 -19.55
N LYS A 21 -18.02 15.68 -18.30
CA LYS A 21 -17.80 14.29 -17.89
C LYS A 21 -18.88 13.33 -18.38
N PHE A 22 -20.12 13.77 -18.44
CA PHE A 22 -21.27 12.90 -18.79
C PHE A 22 -21.85 13.19 -20.17
N GLY A 23 -21.20 14.04 -20.97
CA GLY A 23 -21.70 14.38 -22.35
C GLY A 23 -23.03 15.09 -22.34
N LEU A 24 -23.39 15.82 -21.27
CA LEU A 24 -24.68 16.49 -21.15
C LEU A 24 -24.64 17.85 -21.84
N THR A 25 -25.75 18.23 -22.51
CA THR A 25 -25.93 19.52 -23.19
C THR A 25 -27.01 20.32 -22.48
N GLY A 26 -26.90 21.66 -22.55
CA GLY A 26 -27.91 22.57 -21.99
C GLY A 26 -27.66 23.01 -20.56
N GLN A 27 -28.62 23.72 -19.95
CA GLN A 27 -28.54 24.14 -18.54
C GLN A 27 -28.88 22.97 -17.62
N LEU A 28 -27.95 22.71 -16.68
CA LEU A 28 -28.18 21.73 -15.60
C LEU A 28 -28.85 22.41 -14.41
N LYS A 29 -29.98 21.89 -13.97
CA LYS A 29 -30.60 22.26 -12.71
C LYS A 29 -29.83 21.59 -11.55
N LEU A 30 -29.93 22.17 -10.36
CA LEU A 30 -29.30 21.60 -9.16
C LEU A 30 -29.74 20.17 -8.88
N SER A 31 -31.00 19.83 -9.22
CA SER A 31 -31.53 18.46 -9.13
C SER A 31 -30.81 17.48 -10.05
N ASP A 32 -30.46 17.91 -11.27
CA ASP A 32 -29.80 17.06 -12.26
C ASP A 32 -28.34 16.82 -11.86
N MET A 33 -27.71 17.84 -11.28
CA MET A 33 -26.37 17.74 -10.68
C MET A 33 -26.35 16.77 -9.49
N LEU A 34 -27.34 16.83 -8.62
CA LEU A 34 -27.51 15.91 -7.50
C LEU A 34 -27.72 14.47 -7.99
N THR A 35 -28.54 14.27 -9.01
CA THR A 35 -28.79 12.94 -9.60
C THR A 35 -27.52 12.36 -10.23
N ALA A 36 -26.76 13.18 -10.96
CA ALA A 36 -25.48 12.76 -11.52
C ALA A 36 -24.45 12.40 -10.44
N LEU A 37 -24.43 13.14 -9.33
CA LEU A 37 -23.55 12.88 -8.18
C LEU A 37 -24.00 11.68 -7.33
N GLN A 38 -25.26 11.33 -7.33
CA GLN A 38 -25.79 10.16 -6.60
C GLN A 38 -25.29 8.83 -7.19
N GLY A 39 -24.92 8.81 -8.49
CA GLY A 39 -24.25 7.68 -9.12
C GLY A 39 -22.77 7.54 -8.75
N VAL A 40 -22.20 8.55 -8.10
CA VAL A 40 -20.81 8.54 -7.61
C VAL A 40 -20.80 7.97 -6.21
N LYS A 41 -20.02 6.92 -5.99
CA LYS A 41 -19.86 6.31 -4.66
C LYS A 41 -19.42 7.35 -3.62
N LYS A 42 -19.85 7.16 -2.38
CA LYS A 42 -19.72 8.09 -1.24
C LYS A 42 -18.38 8.84 -1.15
N PRO A 43 -18.40 10.14 -0.74
CA PRO A 43 -17.18 10.89 -0.43
C PRO A 43 -16.36 10.16 0.63
N GLY A 44 -15.07 10.02 0.41
CA GLY A 44 -14.15 9.29 1.28
C GLY A 44 -13.52 8.08 0.61
N SER A 45 -14.07 7.61 -0.51
CA SER A 45 -13.51 6.49 -1.28
C SER A 45 -12.71 6.96 -2.51
N TYR A 46 -12.59 8.25 -2.75
CA TYR A 46 -11.99 8.78 -3.98
C TYR A 46 -11.16 10.03 -3.71
N VAL A 47 -10.01 10.10 -4.34
CA VAL A 47 -9.18 11.30 -4.41
C VAL A 47 -9.24 11.87 -5.84
N TRP A 48 -9.42 13.18 -5.97
CA TRP A 48 -9.36 13.84 -7.26
C TRP A 48 -7.91 13.98 -7.70
N SER A 49 -7.54 13.31 -8.78
CA SER A 49 -6.24 13.52 -9.41
C SER A 49 -6.23 14.88 -10.12
N LYS A 50 -5.21 15.70 -9.81
CA LYS A 50 -5.08 17.05 -10.33
C LYS A 50 -4.84 17.13 -11.85
N SER A 51 -4.43 16.04 -12.49
CA SER A 51 -4.07 16.01 -13.91
C SER A 51 -5.18 15.50 -14.85
N THR A 52 -6.13 14.69 -14.36
CA THR A 52 -7.13 14.06 -15.21
C THR A 52 -8.55 14.15 -14.71
N TYR A 53 -8.79 14.69 -13.53
CA TYR A 53 -10.10 14.68 -12.84
C TYR A 53 -10.75 13.28 -12.80
N GLU A 54 -9.94 12.26 -12.81
CA GLU A 54 -10.43 10.90 -12.63
C GLU A 54 -10.69 10.62 -11.16
N LEU A 55 -11.83 9.98 -10.88
CA LEU A 55 -12.10 9.42 -9.57
C LEU A 55 -11.21 8.17 -9.40
N VAL A 56 -10.10 8.34 -8.72
CA VAL A 56 -9.26 7.22 -8.33
C VAL A 56 -9.75 6.70 -6.99
N SER A 57 -10.11 5.44 -6.93
CA SER A 57 -10.39 4.78 -5.66
C SER A 57 -9.12 4.78 -4.81
N ASP A 58 -9.11 5.55 -3.74
CA ASP A 58 -8.00 5.60 -2.79
C ASP A 58 -8.19 4.63 -1.61
N VAL A 59 -9.10 3.70 -1.75
CA VAL A 59 -9.27 2.65 -0.75
C VAL A 59 -8.13 1.65 -0.91
N LYS A 60 -7.02 1.93 -0.25
CA LYS A 60 -5.98 0.94 -0.05
C LYS A 60 -6.50 -0.08 0.95
N THR A 61 -6.96 -1.20 0.46
CA THR A 61 -7.29 -2.34 1.32
C THR A 61 -6.01 -3.06 1.69
N TRP A 62 -5.77 -3.17 2.99
CA TRP A 62 -4.71 -4.04 3.50
C TRP A 62 -5.25 -5.47 3.58
N ALA A 63 -4.53 -6.39 2.99
CA ALA A 63 -4.78 -7.81 3.13
C ALA A 63 -3.61 -8.44 3.90
N GLN A 64 -3.92 -9.37 4.79
CA GLN A 64 -2.92 -10.15 5.48
C GLN A 64 -2.26 -11.14 4.51
N SER A 65 -0.95 -11.33 4.65
CA SER A 65 -0.21 -12.36 3.93
C SER A 65 -0.60 -13.77 4.38
N ASN A 66 -0.02 -14.80 3.76
CA ASN A 66 -0.20 -16.19 4.18
C ASN A 66 0.41 -16.49 5.56
N VAL A 67 1.29 -15.62 6.07
CA VAL A 67 1.86 -15.78 7.41
C VAL A 67 0.95 -15.07 8.40
N THR A 68 0.26 -15.84 9.24
CA THR A 68 -0.77 -15.36 10.16
C THR A 68 -0.34 -15.40 11.63
N SER A 69 0.88 -15.85 11.92
CA SER A 69 1.44 -15.95 13.27
C SER A 69 2.93 -15.60 13.25
N GLY A 70 3.51 -15.34 14.42
CA GLY A 70 4.89 -14.95 14.58
C GLY A 70 5.07 -13.46 14.87
N THR A 71 6.25 -13.11 15.40
CA THR A 71 6.64 -11.72 15.64
C THR A 71 7.71 -11.34 14.64
N PHE A 72 7.41 -10.36 13.79
CA PHE A 72 8.32 -9.83 12.79
C PHE A 72 8.94 -8.53 13.30
N TYR A 73 10.25 -8.41 13.18
CA TYR A 73 11.02 -7.26 13.68
C TYR A 73 11.51 -6.34 12.57
N SER A 74 11.75 -6.90 11.39
CA SER A 74 12.27 -6.16 10.24
C SER A 74 11.79 -6.77 8.94
N VAL A 75 11.69 -5.93 7.91
CA VAL A 75 11.47 -6.34 6.53
C VAL A 75 12.28 -5.42 5.63
N TYR A 76 12.93 -6.00 4.63
CA TYR A 76 13.72 -5.26 3.65
C TYR A 76 13.46 -5.80 2.25
N TYR A 77 13.46 -4.90 1.26
CA TYR A 77 13.33 -5.26 -0.15
C TYR A 77 14.54 -4.83 -0.92
N ALA A 78 15.16 -5.76 -1.60
CA ALA A 78 16.25 -5.48 -2.54
C ALA A 78 16.35 -6.61 -3.57
N ASN A 79 16.90 -6.30 -4.72
CA ASN A 79 17.21 -7.26 -5.79
C ASN A 79 16.05 -8.22 -6.13
N GLY A 80 14.80 -7.71 -6.11
CA GLY A 80 13.61 -8.49 -6.46
C GLY A 80 13.07 -9.40 -5.34
N VAL A 81 13.70 -9.40 -4.15
CA VAL A 81 13.31 -10.26 -3.02
C VAL A 81 13.00 -9.41 -1.80
N TRP A 82 11.97 -9.78 -1.08
CA TRP A 82 11.66 -9.31 0.26
C TRP A 82 12.25 -10.30 1.26
N VAL A 83 12.92 -9.82 2.28
CA VAL A 83 13.40 -10.63 3.41
C VAL A 83 12.87 -10.06 4.71
N ALA A 84 12.37 -10.90 5.59
CA ALA A 84 11.87 -10.52 6.90
C ALA A 84 12.56 -11.32 8.01
N GLY A 85 13.00 -10.60 9.04
CA GLY A 85 13.53 -11.18 10.27
C GLY A 85 12.43 -11.33 11.31
N SER A 86 12.36 -12.49 11.94
CA SER A 86 11.31 -12.84 12.89
C SER A 86 11.85 -13.50 14.17
N SER A 87 10.94 -13.85 15.07
CA SER A 87 11.24 -14.58 16.31
C SER A 87 11.57 -16.06 16.09
N ASP A 88 11.31 -16.58 14.92
CA ASP A 88 11.46 -18.01 14.58
C ASP A 88 12.26 -18.25 13.29
N GLY A 89 13.04 -17.28 12.84
CA GLY A 89 13.92 -17.41 11.69
C GLY A 89 13.82 -16.28 10.68
N LEU A 90 14.20 -16.59 9.46
CA LEU A 90 14.15 -15.67 8.32
C LEU A 90 13.10 -16.12 7.30
N TYR A 91 12.35 -15.18 6.81
CA TYR A 91 11.35 -15.38 5.75
C TYR A 91 11.74 -14.60 4.51
N TYR A 92 11.32 -15.10 3.36
CA TYR A 92 11.48 -14.42 2.08
C TYR A 92 10.18 -14.41 1.27
N SER A 93 10.08 -13.47 0.36
CA SER A 93 8.99 -13.37 -0.61
C SER A 93 9.48 -12.72 -1.91
N THR A 94 8.97 -13.14 -3.04
CA THR A 94 9.22 -12.51 -4.35
C THR A 94 8.10 -11.57 -4.79
N ASP A 95 6.93 -11.64 -4.14
CA ASP A 95 5.74 -10.85 -4.49
C ASP A 95 5.27 -9.91 -3.35
N GLY A 96 5.89 -10.00 -2.16
CA GLY A 96 5.52 -9.28 -0.95
C GLY A 96 4.21 -9.75 -0.29
N LYS A 97 3.57 -10.78 -0.84
CA LYS A 97 2.27 -11.30 -0.38
C LYS A 97 2.37 -12.73 0.14
N THR A 98 3.09 -13.56 -0.59
CA THR A 98 3.31 -14.97 -0.25
C THR A 98 4.70 -15.12 0.31
N TRP A 99 4.80 -15.54 1.57
CA TRP A 99 6.05 -15.67 2.31
C TRP A 99 6.37 -17.11 2.62
N PHE A 100 7.64 -17.44 2.59
CA PHE A 100 8.20 -18.74 2.85
C PHE A 100 9.32 -18.64 3.87
N HIS A 101 9.51 -19.67 4.67
CA HIS A 101 10.74 -19.79 5.46
C HIS A 101 11.95 -19.95 4.54
N SER A 102 13.05 -19.29 4.89
CA SER A 102 14.37 -19.62 4.36
C SER A 102 14.87 -20.96 4.92
N ASN A 103 16.14 -21.30 4.65
CA ASN A 103 16.79 -22.42 5.35
C ASN A 103 17.08 -22.14 6.85
N ILE A 104 16.89 -20.90 7.31
CA ILE A 104 17.00 -20.54 8.73
C ILE A 104 15.60 -20.51 9.35
N THR A 105 15.22 -21.58 10.01
CA THR A 105 13.87 -21.81 10.56
C THR A 105 13.83 -21.72 12.09
N SER A 106 14.84 -21.06 12.70
CA SER A 106 14.90 -20.82 14.15
C SER A 106 15.83 -19.64 14.45
N GLY A 107 15.65 -19.02 15.60
CA GLY A 107 16.43 -17.85 16.03
C GLY A 107 15.65 -16.54 15.89
N VAL A 108 16.07 -15.53 16.64
CA VAL A 108 15.47 -14.20 16.63
C VAL A 108 16.34 -13.29 15.78
N PHE A 109 15.79 -12.84 14.65
CA PHE A 109 16.47 -11.95 13.71
C PHE A 109 15.86 -10.56 13.75
N VAL A 110 16.58 -9.59 14.25
CA VAL A 110 16.08 -8.22 14.40
C VAL A 110 16.44 -7.36 13.19
N PRO A 111 17.72 -7.17 12.81
CA PRO A 111 18.05 -6.42 11.60
C PRO A 111 18.24 -7.35 10.40
N VAL A 112 17.70 -6.92 9.27
CA VAL A 112 18.02 -7.45 7.95
C VAL A 112 18.41 -6.28 7.06
N TYR A 113 19.54 -6.38 6.36
CA TYR A 113 20.06 -5.37 5.46
C TYR A 113 20.53 -5.98 4.15
N TYR A 114 20.58 -5.14 3.11
CA TYR A 114 21.19 -5.46 1.83
C TYR A 114 22.14 -4.35 1.41
N GLY A 115 23.34 -4.73 0.98
CA GLY A 115 24.35 -3.80 0.45
C GLY A 115 25.40 -4.56 -0.34
N ASP A 116 25.91 -3.93 -1.38
CA ASP A 116 26.96 -4.47 -2.24
C ASP A 116 26.74 -5.91 -2.75
N GLY A 117 25.48 -6.21 -3.06
CA GLY A 117 25.09 -7.52 -3.59
C GLY A 117 24.87 -8.60 -2.54
N ILE A 118 24.97 -8.28 -1.24
CA ILE A 118 24.88 -9.24 -0.14
C ILE A 118 23.80 -8.85 0.84
N TRP A 119 23.00 -9.82 1.23
CA TRP A 119 22.08 -9.75 2.34
C TRP A 119 22.81 -10.10 3.64
N VAL A 120 22.53 -9.38 4.71
CA VAL A 120 23.07 -9.63 6.02
C VAL A 120 21.94 -9.59 7.04
N ALA A 121 21.91 -10.59 7.94
CA ALA A 121 20.97 -10.65 9.05
C ALA A 121 21.73 -11.02 10.35
N ALA A 122 21.39 -10.35 11.45
CA ALA A 122 21.97 -10.64 12.75
C ALA A 122 20.95 -11.31 13.67
N SER A 123 21.39 -12.38 14.34
CA SER A 123 20.61 -13.05 15.40
C SER A 123 21.18 -12.73 16.77
N GLY A 124 20.29 -12.36 17.69
CA GLY A 124 20.61 -11.99 19.08
C GLY A 124 20.08 -12.98 20.13
N ASN A 125 19.79 -14.22 19.79
CA ASN A 125 19.27 -15.21 20.73
C ASN A 125 20.40 -16.07 21.31
N TYR A 126 20.30 -16.47 22.59
CA TYR A 126 21.28 -17.28 23.33
C TYR A 126 21.69 -18.58 22.61
N ASN A 127 20.86 -19.13 21.74
CA ASN A 127 21.11 -20.39 21.05
C ASN A 127 21.56 -20.27 19.58
N ASN A 128 21.42 -19.09 18.96
CA ASN A 128 21.76 -18.84 17.56
C ASN A 128 22.34 -17.42 17.40
N ASN A 129 23.45 -17.16 18.12
CA ASN A 129 24.14 -15.89 17.99
C ASN A 129 25.01 -15.91 16.74
N GLY A 130 24.88 -14.88 15.92
CA GLY A 130 25.75 -14.74 14.77
C GLY A 130 25.25 -13.74 13.74
N ILE A 131 26.10 -13.52 12.77
CA ILE A 131 25.78 -12.77 11.59
C ILE A 131 25.69 -13.78 10.44
N TYR A 132 24.56 -13.74 9.76
CA TYR A 132 24.27 -14.59 8.61
C TYR A 132 24.30 -13.75 7.35
N TYR A 133 24.72 -14.33 6.25
CA TYR A 133 24.72 -13.66 4.97
C TYR A 133 24.10 -14.54 3.88
N SER A 134 23.65 -13.87 2.81
CA SER A 134 23.09 -14.52 1.63
C SER A 134 23.33 -13.66 0.39
N THR A 135 23.50 -14.29 -0.76
CA THR A 135 23.58 -13.59 -2.06
C THR A 135 22.23 -13.51 -2.76
N ASP A 136 21.28 -14.36 -2.39
CA ASP A 136 19.96 -14.46 -3.03
C ASP A 136 18.80 -14.04 -2.10
N GLY A 137 19.05 -13.88 -0.79
CA GLY A 137 18.03 -13.59 0.22
C GLY A 137 17.20 -14.81 0.63
N ILE A 138 17.49 -15.98 0.09
CA ILE A 138 16.73 -17.22 0.29
C ILE A 138 17.56 -18.24 1.05
N THR A 139 18.79 -18.46 0.59
CA THR A 139 19.74 -19.41 1.19
C THR A 139 20.79 -18.67 2.01
N TRP A 140 20.89 -18.98 3.27
CA TRP A 140 21.74 -18.26 4.24
C TRP A 140 22.84 -19.16 4.80
N THR A 141 23.98 -18.56 5.07
CA THR A 141 25.18 -19.18 5.66
C THR A 141 25.62 -18.40 6.87
#